data_d878726b8f728e893eb44e74e8af032d
#
_entry.id   d878726b8f728e893eb44e74e8af032d
#
_cell.length_a   1.000
_cell.length_b   1.000
_cell.length_c   1.000
_cell.angle_alpha   90.00
_cell.angle_beta   90.00
_cell.angle_gamma   90.00
#
_symmetry.space_group_name_H-M   'P 1'
#
loop_
_entity.id
_entity.type
_entity.pdbx_description
1 polymer ?
#
loop_
_entity_poly.entity_id
_entity_poly.type
_entity_poly.pdbx_seq_one_letter_code
_entity_poly.pdbx_strand_id
1 'polypeptide(L)'
;MACGPGYLQGLTSPLSSARLENQPYIEGPWLRACGQTNVSCRVVKGKLVEVGKWPWQVSILFLGTYICSGSLIHHQWVLTAAHCLQRSKDPSLYSVMVGVHQLPENGTQLPLTRMTIHKDFSNLVSQDIALLKLRDSISWNPLVQPVCLPNIKFKPSIGSMCWVIGWGTTGKKVTPSTPYSLHEVAVRIVNNDICRQRYQFLFLKDKKSFIGNDVLCARSEWGLDTCQVDSGSSLVCQMNKTWIQIGVVSWSFSCGRRHFPGIYTSTARFTQWISTEVADMRFISRAGPAFLCPVFLTGYILLGSLGSLWLL
;
A
#
# COMPACT_ATOMS: atom_id res chain seq x y z
N MET A 1 -9.35 15.95 -19.32
CA MET A 1 -8.23 15.70 -20.25
C MET A 1 -8.11 14.19 -20.41
N ALA A 2 -8.26 13.68 -21.60
CA ALA A 2 -8.14 12.25 -21.90
C ALA A 2 -6.66 11.92 -22.11
N CYS A 3 -6.18 10.79 -21.56
CA CYS A 3 -4.84 10.28 -21.83
C CYS A 3 -4.81 9.77 -23.28
N GLY A 4 -4.02 10.41 -24.14
CA GLY A 4 -3.71 9.90 -25.49
C GLY A 4 -2.60 8.86 -25.43
N PRO A 5 -2.52 7.93 -26.42
CA PRO A 5 -1.45 6.93 -26.45
C PRO A 5 -0.12 7.61 -26.75
N GLY A 6 0.86 7.45 -25.87
CA GLY A 6 2.22 7.85 -26.13
C GLY A 6 2.83 6.98 -27.22
N TYR A 7 3.16 7.58 -28.35
CA TYR A 7 3.87 6.94 -29.45
C TYR A 7 5.30 6.56 -29.00
N LEU A 8 5.56 5.26 -28.92
CA LEU A 8 6.91 4.72 -28.94
C LEU A 8 7.39 4.69 -30.40
N GLN A 9 8.20 5.66 -30.80
CA GLN A 9 8.94 5.56 -32.05
C GLN A 9 10.09 4.58 -31.89
N GLY A 10 10.06 3.56 -32.73
CA GLY A 10 11.07 2.54 -32.79
C GLY A 10 12.42 3.07 -33.29
N LEU A 11 13.48 2.65 -32.64
CA LEU A 11 14.81 2.62 -33.18
C LEU A 11 15.28 1.17 -33.27
N THR A 12 15.22 0.62 -34.45
CA THR A 12 15.87 -0.64 -34.83
C THR A 12 17.31 -0.33 -35.19
N SER A 13 18.26 -0.92 -34.50
CA SER A 13 19.62 -1.12 -35.00
C SER A 13 20.23 -2.40 -34.41
N PRO A 14 21.13 -3.08 -35.15
CA PRO A 14 21.38 -4.51 -35.02
C PRO A 14 22.32 -4.89 -33.89
N LEU A 15 22.08 -6.08 -33.35
CA LEU A 15 22.84 -6.77 -32.31
C LEU A 15 24.31 -6.98 -32.75
N SER A 16 25.23 -6.38 -32.02
CA SER A 16 26.61 -6.86 -31.93
C SER A 16 26.82 -7.50 -30.56
N SER A 17 27.26 -8.75 -30.57
CA SER A 17 27.62 -9.53 -29.40
C SER A 17 28.88 -8.98 -28.74
N ALA A 18 28.74 -8.22 -27.65
CA ALA A 18 29.84 -7.86 -26.78
C ALA A 18 29.65 -8.47 -25.41
N ARG A 19 30.72 -9.10 -24.89
CA ARG A 19 30.83 -9.75 -23.59
C ARG A 19 30.36 -8.83 -22.48
N LEU A 20 29.48 -9.37 -21.60
CA LEU A 20 29.12 -8.74 -20.34
C LEU A 20 30.29 -8.85 -19.36
N GLU A 21 31.11 -7.84 -19.26
CA GLU A 21 32.00 -7.59 -18.13
C GLU A 21 31.21 -6.95 -16.98
N ASN A 22 31.51 -7.40 -15.75
CA ASN A 22 30.95 -6.95 -14.49
C ASN A 22 30.99 -5.42 -14.32
N GLN A 23 29.91 -4.73 -14.64
CA GLN A 23 29.72 -3.36 -14.18
C GLN A 23 29.00 -3.36 -12.83
N PRO A 24 29.46 -2.56 -11.85
CA PRO A 24 28.72 -2.40 -10.61
C PRO A 24 27.36 -1.79 -10.93
N TYR A 25 26.31 -2.41 -10.42
CA TYR A 25 24.92 -1.98 -10.53
C TYR A 25 24.80 -0.56 -9.93
N ILE A 26 24.71 0.46 -10.78
CA ILE A 26 24.43 1.82 -10.33
C ILE A 26 22.94 1.86 -9.97
N GLU A 27 22.63 1.81 -8.68
CA GLU A 27 21.29 2.02 -8.17
C GLU A 27 20.79 3.42 -8.60
N GLY A 28 19.83 3.46 -9.49
CA GLY A 28 19.21 4.70 -9.95
C GLY A 28 18.51 5.45 -8.80
N PRO A 29 18.31 6.76 -8.89
CA PRO A 29 17.78 7.62 -7.81
C PRO A 29 16.36 7.29 -7.37
N TRP A 30 15.62 6.44 -8.10
CA TRP A 30 14.24 6.00 -7.77
C TRP A 30 14.18 4.76 -6.88
N LEU A 31 15.30 4.13 -6.55
CA LEU A 31 15.39 2.95 -5.67
C LEU A 31 15.19 3.24 -4.18
N ARG A 32 14.97 4.50 -3.78
CA ARG A 32 14.91 4.89 -2.35
C ARG A 32 13.55 5.38 -1.87
N ALA A 33 12.55 5.53 -2.70
CA ALA A 33 11.26 6.13 -2.31
C ALA A 33 10.12 5.13 -2.49
N CYS A 34 9.45 4.78 -1.37
CA CYS A 34 8.17 4.07 -1.40
C CYS A 34 7.04 4.96 -1.95
N GLY A 35 5.92 4.38 -2.31
CA GLY A 35 4.69 5.09 -2.68
C GLY A 35 4.78 5.88 -3.98
N GLN A 36 5.66 5.48 -4.88
CA GLN A 36 5.79 6.07 -6.22
C GLN A 36 5.03 5.25 -7.25
N THR A 37 4.53 5.92 -8.27
CA THR A 37 3.92 5.30 -9.44
C THR A 37 4.33 6.05 -10.68
N ASN A 38 4.57 5.35 -11.76
CA ASN A 38 4.94 5.94 -13.06
C ASN A 38 3.71 6.45 -13.83
N VAL A 39 2.51 6.22 -13.29
CA VAL A 39 1.25 6.61 -13.93
C VAL A 39 0.69 7.85 -13.26
N SER A 40 0.56 8.93 -14.03
CA SER A 40 0.09 10.24 -13.53
C SER A 40 -1.41 10.50 -13.78
N CYS A 41 -2.11 9.61 -14.47
CA CYS A 41 -3.50 9.84 -14.85
C CYS A 41 -4.46 9.70 -13.66
N ARG A 42 -5.30 10.71 -13.50
CA ARG A 42 -6.39 10.69 -12.52
C ARG A 42 -7.53 9.84 -13.07
N VAL A 43 -7.97 8.86 -12.29
CA VAL A 43 -9.05 7.97 -12.71
C VAL A 43 -10.38 8.70 -12.81
N VAL A 44 -11.07 8.43 -13.91
CA VAL A 44 -12.47 8.76 -14.11
C VAL A 44 -13.26 7.47 -13.93
N LYS A 45 -14.27 7.52 -13.05
CA LYS A 45 -15.30 6.49 -12.76
C LYS A 45 -15.23 5.21 -13.58
N GLY A 46 -14.90 4.08 -12.93
CA GLY A 46 -15.13 2.74 -13.47
C GLY A 46 -14.25 2.29 -14.64
N LYS A 47 -13.10 2.93 -14.87
CA LYS A 47 -12.12 2.45 -15.87
C LYS A 47 -11.21 1.39 -15.27
N LEU A 48 -10.78 0.47 -16.12
CA LEU A 48 -9.69 -0.46 -15.84
C LEU A 48 -8.45 0.34 -15.38
N VAL A 49 -7.75 -0.20 -14.40
CA VAL A 49 -6.50 0.37 -13.89
C VAL A 49 -5.42 0.28 -14.97
N GLU A 50 -4.63 1.33 -15.13
CA GLU A 50 -3.45 1.27 -16.00
C GLU A 50 -2.36 0.39 -15.40
N VAL A 51 -1.68 -0.38 -16.25
CA VAL A 51 -0.60 -1.28 -15.83
C VAL A 51 0.49 -0.48 -15.11
N GLY A 52 0.95 -0.96 -13.94
CA GLY A 52 1.98 -0.29 -13.13
C GLY A 52 1.49 0.89 -12.28
N LYS A 53 0.19 1.19 -12.29
CA LYS A 53 -0.35 2.26 -11.43
C LYS A 53 -0.28 1.94 -9.94
N TRP A 54 -0.45 0.67 -9.58
CA TRP A 54 -0.43 0.20 -8.21
C TRP A 54 0.64 -0.90 -8.01
N PRO A 55 1.93 -0.54 -8.10
CA PRO A 55 3.02 -1.53 -8.16
C PRO A 55 3.25 -2.28 -6.85
N TRP A 56 2.61 -1.88 -5.77
CA TRP A 56 2.63 -2.60 -4.49
C TRP A 56 1.53 -3.63 -4.32
N GLN A 57 0.52 -3.63 -5.20
CA GLN A 57 -0.61 -4.54 -5.08
C GLN A 57 -0.16 -5.97 -5.42
N VAL A 58 -0.48 -6.91 -4.52
CA VAL A 58 -0.16 -8.33 -4.69
C VAL A 58 -1.38 -9.21 -4.46
N SER A 59 -1.41 -10.36 -5.12
CA SER A 59 -2.39 -11.41 -4.83
C SER A 59 -1.80 -12.46 -3.91
N ILE A 60 -2.60 -12.94 -2.95
CA ILE A 60 -2.26 -14.02 -2.02
C ILE A 60 -2.99 -15.27 -2.46
N LEU A 61 -2.22 -16.33 -2.66
CA LEU A 61 -2.70 -17.62 -3.11
C LEU A 61 -2.60 -18.64 -1.99
N PHE A 62 -3.60 -19.49 -1.86
CA PHE A 62 -3.58 -20.69 -1.03
C PHE A 62 -3.73 -21.91 -1.94
N LEU A 63 -2.74 -22.81 -1.92
CA LEU A 63 -2.66 -23.95 -2.84
C LEU A 63 -2.87 -23.54 -4.31
N GLY A 64 -2.26 -22.43 -4.72
CA GLY A 64 -2.36 -21.89 -6.08
C GLY A 64 -3.67 -21.14 -6.40
N THR A 65 -4.64 -21.13 -5.49
CA THR A 65 -5.92 -20.43 -5.70
C THR A 65 -5.89 -19.05 -5.01
N TYR A 66 -6.31 -18.01 -5.73
CA TYR A 66 -6.45 -16.67 -5.19
C TYR A 66 -7.47 -16.63 -4.03
N ILE A 67 -7.06 -16.03 -2.92
CA ILE A 67 -7.90 -15.93 -1.72
C ILE A 67 -8.03 -14.50 -1.17
N CYS A 68 -7.01 -13.70 -1.31
CA CYS A 68 -6.92 -12.36 -0.73
C CYS A 68 -5.91 -11.50 -1.50
N SER A 69 -5.92 -10.23 -1.19
CA SER A 69 -4.91 -9.27 -1.64
C SER A 69 -3.94 -8.91 -0.51
N GLY A 70 -2.87 -8.25 -0.88
CA GLY A 70 -1.90 -7.67 0.03
C GLY A 70 -1.15 -6.51 -0.61
N SER A 71 -0.21 -5.95 0.11
CA SER A 71 0.64 -4.86 -0.37
C SER A 71 2.10 -5.06 0.00
N LEU A 72 2.99 -4.82 -0.94
CA LEU A 72 4.42 -4.78 -0.70
C LEU A 72 4.76 -3.55 0.15
N ILE A 73 5.41 -3.76 1.29
CA ILE A 73 5.88 -2.70 2.18
C ILE A 73 7.41 -2.67 2.30
N HIS A 74 8.05 -3.78 1.97
CA HIS A 74 9.50 -3.98 2.02
C HIS A 74 9.91 -5.07 1.02
N HIS A 75 11.20 -5.18 0.68
CA HIS A 75 11.75 -6.18 -0.26
C HIS A 75 11.37 -7.65 0.06
N GLN A 76 11.08 -7.95 1.31
CA GLN A 76 10.69 -9.30 1.73
C GLN A 76 9.37 -9.36 2.49
N TRP A 77 8.61 -8.25 2.56
CA TRP A 77 7.42 -8.23 3.40
C TRP A 77 6.19 -7.70 2.69
N VAL A 78 5.11 -8.44 2.87
CA VAL A 78 3.77 -8.11 2.42
C VAL A 78 2.87 -7.88 3.62
N LEU A 79 2.09 -6.81 3.59
CA LEU A 79 1.06 -6.49 4.57
C LEU A 79 -0.30 -6.94 4.05
N THR A 80 -1.09 -7.60 4.90
CA THR A 80 -2.43 -8.10 4.57
C THR A 80 -3.33 -8.17 5.80
N ALA A 81 -4.57 -8.66 5.65
CA ALA A 81 -5.49 -8.94 6.75
C ALA A 81 -5.22 -10.31 7.38
N ALA A 82 -5.35 -10.41 8.71
CA ALA A 82 -5.11 -11.64 9.45
C ALA A 82 -6.11 -12.75 9.10
N HIS A 83 -7.38 -12.39 8.84
CA HIS A 83 -8.41 -13.36 8.49
C HIS A 83 -8.12 -14.10 7.16
N CYS A 84 -7.28 -13.55 6.29
CA CYS A 84 -6.83 -14.20 5.06
C CYS A 84 -6.00 -15.47 5.32
N LEU A 85 -5.40 -15.58 6.50
CA LEU A 85 -4.45 -16.64 6.85
C LEU A 85 -5.04 -17.71 7.77
N GLN A 86 -6.37 -17.77 7.90
CA GLN A 86 -7.03 -18.72 8.80
C GLN A 86 -7.15 -20.14 8.25
N ARG A 87 -6.85 -20.37 6.97
CA ARG A 87 -6.98 -21.68 6.32
C ARG A 87 -5.92 -22.68 6.79
N SER A 88 -4.71 -22.22 7.08
CA SER A 88 -3.61 -23.03 7.60
C SER A 88 -2.58 -22.16 8.31
N LYS A 89 -1.85 -22.74 9.26
CA LYS A 89 -0.68 -22.12 9.91
C LYS A 89 0.64 -22.39 9.16
N ASP A 90 0.60 -23.27 8.15
CA ASP A 90 1.75 -23.63 7.36
C ASP A 90 1.99 -22.59 6.23
N PRO A 91 3.08 -21.80 6.28
CA PRO A 91 3.37 -20.80 5.25
C PRO A 91 3.68 -21.42 3.88
N SER A 92 4.08 -22.69 3.81
CA SER A 92 4.39 -23.36 2.54
C SER A 92 3.17 -23.56 1.64
N LEU A 93 1.96 -23.54 2.21
CA LEU A 93 0.70 -23.66 1.48
C LEU A 93 0.26 -22.32 0.86
N TYR A 94 0.93 -21.22 1.22
CA TYR A 94 0.64 -19.90 0.71
C TYR A 94 1.76 -19.40 -0.19
N SER A 95 1.40 -18.56 -1.13
CA SER A 95 2.33 -17.82 -1.97
C SER A 95 1.80 -16.44 -2.30
N VAL A 96 2.68 -15.56 -2.74
CA VAL A 96 2.36 -14.21 -3.17
C VAL A 96 2.71 -14.07 -4.64
N MET A 97 1.82 -13.45 -5.43
CA MET A 97 2.10 -13.13 -6.83
C MET A 97 2.20 -11.61 -6.98
N VAL A 98 3.25 -11.15 -7.65
CA VAL A 98 3.59 -9.74 -7.84
C VAL A 98 3.65 -9.37 -9.31
N GLY A 99 3.47 -8.06 -9.61
CA GLY A 99 3.55 -7.53 -10.97
C GLY A 99 2.38 -7.94 -11.87
N VAL A 100 1.24 -8.31 -11.30
CA VAL A 100 0.05 -8.81 -12.01
C VAL A 100 -0.98 -7.71 -12.15
N HIS A 101 -1.57 -7.58 -13.34
CA HIS A 101 -2.67 -6.67 -13.63
C HIS A 101 -4.01 -7.40 -13.78
N GLN A 102 -3.98 -8.61 -14.31
CA GLN A 102 -5.15 -9.48 -14.47
C GLN A 102 -4.90 -10.84 -13.80
N LEU A 103 -5.95 -11.47 -13.29
CA LEU A 103 -5.89 -12.83 -12.75
C LEU A 103 -6.74 -13.78 -13.63
N PRO A 104 -6.25 -14.99 -13.98
CA PRO A 104 -4.90 -15.48 -13.78
C PRO A 104 -3.94 -14.91 -14.85
N GLU A 105 -2.88 -14.27 -14.45
CA GLU A 105 -1.81 -13.78 -15.32
C GLU A 105 -0.49 -14.42 -14.87
N ASN A 106 0.45 -14.59 -15.79
CA ASN A 106 1.78 -15.11 -15.48
C ASN A 106 2.61 -14.03 -14.77
N GLY A 107 2.33 -13.83 -13.48
CA GLY A 107 3.14 -13.01 -12.60
C GLY A 107 4.27 -13.81 -11.95
N THR A 108 5.13 -13.14 -11.20
CA THR A 108 6.14 -13.80 -10.39
C THR A 108 5.54 -14.33 -9.09
N GLN A 109 5.42 -15.64 -8.97
CA GLN A 109 4.94 -16.31 -7.76
C GLN A 109 6.08 -16.51 -6.77
N LEU A 110 5.91 -16.01 -5.56
CA LEU A 110 6.92 -15.98 -4.50
C LEU A 110 6.45 -16.81 -3.31
N PRO A 111 7.23 -17.81 -2.86
CA PRO A 111 6.91 -18.62 -1.69
C PRO A 111 7.17 -17.83 -0.40
N LEU A 112 6.48 -18.24 0.67
CA LEU A 112 6.63 -17.66 2.01
C LEU A 112 7.56 -18.50 2.87
N THR A 113 8.26 -17.84 3.81
CA THR A 113 8.99 -18.48 4.90
C THR A 113 8.33 -18.30 6.24
N ARG A 114 7.55 -17.23 6.41
CA ARG A 114 6.91 -16.90 7.69
C ARG A 114 5.61 -16.12 7.46
N MET A 115 4.65 -16.40 8.33
CA MET A 115 3.43 -15.61 8.48
C MET A 115 3.36 -15.13 9.92
N THR A 116 3.16 -13.83 10.13
CA THR A 116 3.03 -13.23 11.46
C THR A 116 1.65 -12.58 11.55
N ILE A 117 0.75 -13.21 12.29
CA ILE A 117 -0.58 -12.69 12.61
C ILE A 117 -0.47 -11.89 13.91
N HIS A 118 -1.14 -10.74 13.99
CA HIS A 118 -1.16 -9.96 15.22
C HIS A 118 -1.72 -10.80 16.37
N LYS A 119 -1.02 -10.83 17.51
CA LYS A 119 -1.33 -11.73 18.64
C LYS A 119 -2.74 -11.57 19.21
N ASP A 120 -3.26 -10.35 19.17
CA ASP A 120 -4.59 -10.02 19.68
C ASP A 120 -5.68 -10.06 18.61
N PHE A 121 -5.37 -10.59 17.40
CA PHE A 121 -6.39 -10.85 16.38
C PHE A 121 -7.42 -11.80 16.93
N SER A 122 -8.67 -11.37 16.94
CA SER A 122 -9.82 -12.20 17.22
C SER A 122 -10.67 -12.31 15.95
N ASN A 123 -11.44 -13.37 15.80
CA ASN A 123 -12.32 -13.61 14.64
C ASN A 123 -13.37 -12.50 14.41
N LEU A 124 -13.31 -11.44 15.18
CA LEU A 124 -14.05 -10.21 15.04
C LEU A 124 -13.14 -9.16 14.36
N VAL A 125 -13.68 -8.06 13.96
CA VAL A 125 -13.07 -6.97 13.16
C VAL A 125 -11.83 -6.33 13.79
N SER A 126 -11.46 -6.69 15.02
CA SER A 126 -10.37 -6.07 15.76
C SER A 126 -9.02 -6.70 15.41
N GLN A 127 -8.02 -5.83 15.21
CA GLN A 127 -6.62 -6.20 15.00
C GLN A 127 -6.39 -7.15 13.82
N ASP A 128 -7.21 -6.99 12.79
CA ASP A 128 -7.17 -7.81 11.58
C ASP A 128 -6.01 -7.37 10.67
N ILE A 129 -4.80 -7.77 11.06
CA ILE A 129 -3.56 -7.43 10.38
C ILE A 129 -2.55 -8.56 10.47
N ALA A 130 -1.82 -8.80 9.37
CA ALA A 130 -0.79 -9.81 9.29
C ALA A 130 0.34 -9.39 8.35
N LEU A 131 1.52 -9.96 8.58
CA LEU A 131 2.72 -9.82 7.76
C LEU A 131 3.11 -11.16 7.18
N LEU A 132 3.46 -11.17 5.89
CA LEU A 132 3.99 -12.33 5.18
C LEU A 132 5.44 -12.06 4.84
N LYS A 133 6.35 -12.96 5.25
CA LYS A 133 7.76 -12.89 4.87
C LYS A 133 8.00 -13.76 3.65
N LEU A 134 8.45 -13.15 2.58
CA LEU A 134 8.86 -13.83 1.36
C LEU A 134 10.16 -14.61 1.61
N ARG A 135 10.35 -15.72 0.90
CA ARG A 135 11.59 -16.49 0.96
C ARG A 135 12.75 -15.69 0.41
N ASP A 136 12.55 -15.08 -0.74
CA ASP A 136 13.58 -14.36 -1.46
C ASP A 136 13.27 -12.85 -1.48
N SER A 137 14.32 -12.03 -1.50
CA SER A 137 14.18 -10.58 -1.62
C SER A 137 13.80 -10.20 -3.05
N ILE A 138 12.85 -9.27 -3.19
CA ILE A 138 12.40 -8.76 -4.47
C ILE A 138 13.27 -7.58 -4.91
N SER A 139 13.66 -7.57 -6.17
CA SER A 139 14.22 -6.39 -6.82
C SER A 139 13.11 -5.48 -7.31
N TRP A 140 13.21 -4.18 -7.01
CA TRP A 140 12.23 -3.20 -7.43
C TRP A 140 12.32 -2.93 -8.94
N ASN A 141 11.15 -2.78 -9.56
CA ASN A 141 11.02 -2.40 -10.96
C ASN A 141 9.73 -1.55 -11.14
N PRO A 142 9.45 -1.00 -12.33
CA PRO A 142 8.26 -0.16 -12.53
C PRO A 142 6.91 -0.80 -12.17
N LEU A 143 6.82 -2.14 -12.19
CA LEU A 143 5.59 -2.90 -11.89
C LEU A 143 5.57 -3.44 -10.45
N VAL A 144 6.70 -3.39 -9.73
CA VAL A 144 6.84 -3.98 -8.40
C VAL A 144 7.63 -3.00 -7.52
N GLN A 145 6.93 -2.28 -6.65
CA GLN A 145 7.49 -1.27 -5.74
C GLN A 145 6.75 -1.27 -4.41
N PRO A 146 7.36 -0.79 -3.32
CA PRO A 146 6.71 -0.74 -2.02
C PRO A 146 5.79 0.48 -1.88
N VAL A 147 4.70 0.33 -1.13
CA VAL A 147 3.91 1.46 -0.64
C VAL A 147 4.51 2.01 0.65
N CYS A 148 4.34 3.32 0.88
CA CYS A 148 4.74 3.92 2.15
C CYS A 148 3.73 3.61 3.26
N LEU A 149 4.22 3.47 4.49
CA LEU A 149 3.38 3.39 5.68
C LEU A 149 3.45 4.71 6.48
N PRO A 150 2.34 5.11 7.13
CA PRO A 150 2.30 6.29 7.97
C PRO A 150 2.98 6.02 9.32
N ASN A 151 3.44 7.07 10.01
CA ASN A 151 3.89 6.94 11.38
C ASN A 151 2.71 6.82 12.37
N ILE A 152 3.00 6.48 13.63
CA ILE A 152 1.99 6.26 14.69
C ILE A 152 1.12 7.50 14.98
N LYS A 153 1.64 8.71 14.76
CA LYS A 153 0.91 9.97 15.00
C LYS A 153 0.04 10.38 13.81
N PHE A 154 0.10 9.64 12.72
CA PHE A 154 -0.66 9.95 11.53
C PHE A 154 -2.16 9.77 11.76
N LYS A 155 -2.93 10.80 11.39
CA LYS A 155 -4.38 10.74 11.39
C LYS A 155 -4.87 11.27 10.03
N PRO A 156 -5.56 10.47 9.22
CA PRO A 156 -6.16 10.95 7.99
C PRO A 156 -7.25 11.99 8.32
N SER A 157 -7.36 13.04 7.52
CA SER A 157 -8.44 14.01 7.68
C SER A 157 -9.76 13.38 7.24
N ILE A 158 -10.82 13.64 7.99
CA ILE A 158 -12.20 13.25 7.61
C ILE A 158 -12.53 13.92 6.27
N GLY A 159 -13.15 13.17 5.37
CA GLY A 159 -13.46 13.63 4.01
C GLY A 159 -12.30 13.48 3.01
N SER A 160 -11.08 13.12 3.45
CA SER A 160 -9.96 12.85 2.54
C SER A 160 -10.34 11.78 1.53
N MET A 161 -9.99 12.03 0.27
CA MET A 161 -10.16 11.06 -0.81
C MET A 161 -8.98 10.09 -0.83
N CYS A 162 -9.30 8.81 -0.80
CA CYS A 162 -8.36 7.70 -0.83
C CYS A 162 -8.84 6.65 -1.84
N TRP A 163 -8.05 5.63 -2.09
CA TRP A 163 -8.36 4.58 -3.05
C TRP A 163 -8.16 3.21 -2.41
N VAL A 164 -9.05 2.30 -2.79
CA VAL A 164 -8.95 0.88 -2.49
C VAL A 164 -8.75 0.16 -3.80
N ILE A 165 -7.80 -0.79 -3.81
CA ILE A 165 -7.35 -1.46 -5.02
C ILE A 165 -7.58 -2.97 -4.86
N GLY A 166 -8.08 -3.66 -5.89
CA GLY A 166 -8.23 -5.12 -5.84
C GLY A 166 -8.78 -5.72 -7.13
N TRP A 167 -8.80 -7.04 -7.18
CA TRP A 167 -9.33 -7.83 -8.31
C TRP A 167 -10.80 -8.23 -8.15
N GLY A 168 -11.44 -7.84 -7.06
CA GLY A 168 -12.82 -8.16 -6.77
C GLY A 168 -13.82 -7.70 -7.82
N THR A 169 -15.04 -8.20 -7.73
CA THR A 169 -16.11 -7.87 -8.69
C THR A 169 -16.72 -6.50 -8.42
N THR A 170 -17.00 -5.71 -9.46
CA THR A 170 -17.51 -4.33 -9.36
C THR A 170 -19.04 -4.20 -9.48
N GLY A 171 -19.82 -5.26 -9.28
CA GLY A 171 -21.27 -5.19 -9.43
C GLY A 171 -22.07 -6.26 -8.70
N LYS A 172 -23.30 -5.95 -8.40
CA LYS A 172 -24.25 -6.92 -7.86
C LYS A 172 -24.44 -8.06 -8.87
N LYS A 173 -24.15 -9.30 -8.48
CA LYS A 173 -24.46 -10.52 -9.26
C LYS A 173 -23.77 -10.68 -10.62
N VAL A 174 -22.67 -9.99 -10.88
CA VAL A 174 -21.87 -10.32 -12.05
C VAL A 174 -20.97 -11.49 -11.65
N THR A 175 -21.15 -12.64 -12.27
CA THR A 175 -20.14 -13.70 -12.25
C THR A 175 -18.85 -13.07 -12.75
N PRO A 176 -17.74 -13.19 -12.01
CA PRO A 176 -16.49 -12.62 -12.46
C PRO A 176 -16.17 -13.17 -13.83
N SER A 177 -16.12 -12.31 -14.84
CA SER A 177 -15.56 -12.70 -16.12
C SER A 177 -14.07 -12.93 -15.90
N THR A 178 -13.58 -14.11 -16.20
CA THR A 178 -12.13 -14.34 -16.28
C THR A 178 -11.60 -13.71 -17.59
N PRO A 179 -10.46 -13.00 -17.54
CA PRO A 179 -9.60 -12.71 -16.39
C PRO A 179 -10.13 -11.58 -15.48
N TYR A 180 -9.84 -11.69 -14.17
CA TYR A 180 -10.16 -10.64 -13.20
C TYR A 180 -9.19 -9.48 -13.37
N SER A 181 -9.66 -8.37 -13.88
CA SER A 181 -8.85 -7.16 -14.01
C SER A 181 -8.75 -6.41 -12.69
N LEU A 182 -7.61 -5.76 -12.46
CA LEU A 182 -7.40 -4.89 -11.29
C LEU A 182 -8.32 -3.67 -11.39
N HIS A 183 -9.05 -3.40 -10.33
CA HIS A 183 -9.93 -2.25 -10.17
C HIS A 183 -9.47 -1.35 -9.04
N GLU A 184 -9.89 -0.10 -9.11
CA GLU A 184 -9.70 0.87 -8.04
C GLU A 184 -11.02 1.56 -7.73
N VAL A 185 -11.27 1.81 -6.46
CA VAL A 185 -12.48 2.49 -5.97
C VAL A 185 -12.06 3.69 -5.14
N ALA A 186 -12.55 4.87 -5.52
CA ALA A 186 -12.38 6.08 -4.72
C ALA A 186 -13.31 6.04 -3.50
N VAL A 187 -12.75 6.29 -2.34
CA VAL A 187 -13.45 6.32 -1.06
C VAL A 187 -13.10 7.57 -0.28
N ARG A 188 -14.02 8.02 0.58
CA ARG A 188 -13.77 9.12 1.53
C ARG A 188 -13.72 8.60 2.96
N ILE A 189 -12.72 9.06 3.69
CA ILE A 189 -12.58 8.78 5.11
C ILE A 189 -13.77 9.38 5.85
N VAL A 190 -14.42 8.57 6.68
CA VAL A 190 -15.54 9.01 7.53
C VAL A 190 -15.14 8.99 9.00
N ASN A 191 -15.85 9.77 9.82
CA ASN A 191 -15.64 9.78 11.25
C ASN A 191 -15.97 8.40 11.85
N ASN A 192 -15.09 7.88 12.70
CA ASN A 192 -15.27 6.60 13.36
C ASN A 192 -16.51 6.58 14.28
N ASP A 193 -16.90 7.72 14.85
CA ASP A 193 -18.12 7.80 15.69
C ASP A 193 -19.38 7.58 14.85
N ILE A 194 -19.45 8.16 13.65
CA ILE A 194 -20.55 7.92 12.70
C ILE A 194 -20.54 6.43 12.28
N CYS A 195 -19.36 5.89 11.99
CA CYS A 195 -19.19 4.50 11.63
C CYS A 195 -19.67 3.58 12.78
N ARG A 196 -19.20 3.85 14.00
CA ARG A 196 -19.59 3.12 15.22
C ARG A 196 -21.11 3.13 15.41
N GLN A 197 -21.73 4.30 15.29
CA GLN A 197 -23.17 4.47 15.41
C GLN A 197 -23.97 3.63 14.40
N ARG A 198 -23.50 3.57 13.13
CA ARG A 198 -24.13 2.78 12.07
C ARG A 198 -24.04 1.27 12.36
N TYR A 199 -22.89 0.82 12.85
CA TYR A 199 -22.68 -0.59 13.13
C TYR A 199 -23.28 -1.05 14.45
N GLN A 200 -23.39 -0.19 15.47
CA GLN A 200 -24.11 -0.52 16.73
C GLN A 200 -25.55 -0.92 16.50
N PHE A 201 -26.20 -0.33 15.49
CA PHE A 201 -27.58 -0.65 15.17
C PHE A 201 -27.77 -2.11 14.67
N LEU A 202 -26.71 -2.71 14.13
CA LEU A 202 -26.75 -4.09 13.65
C LEU A 202 -26.48 -5.13 14.76
N PHE A 203 -25.77 -4.72 15.80
CA PHE A 203 -25.28 -5.60 16.85
C PHE A 203 -25.90 -5.29 18.22
N LEU A 204 -27.21 -5.04 18.25
CA LEU A 204 -27.99 -4.63 19.42
C LEU A 204 -27.86 -5.58 20.65
N LYS A 205 -27.31 -6.77 20.50
CA LYS A 205 -27.17 -7.77 21.57
C LYS A 205 -25.89 -7.63 22.39
N ASP A 206 -24.83 -7.02 21.86
CA ASP A 206 -23.55 -6.91 22.56
C ASP A 206 -23.18 -5.45 22.80
N LYS A 207 -23.15 -5.05 24.06
CA LYS A 207 -22.77 -3.68 24.51
C LYS A 207 -21.30 -3.33 24.21
N LYS A 208 -20.49 -4.22 23.64
CA LYS A 208 -19.12 -3.95 23.24
C LYS A 208 -19.08 -3.20 21.92
N SER A 209 -18.39 -2.07 21.90
CA SER A 209 -18.17 -1.29 20.67
C SER A 209 -17.44 -2.15 19.65
N PHE A 210 -18.13 -2.51 18.56
CA PHE A 210 -17.59 -3.31 17.46
C PHE A 210 -16.51 -2.57 16.67
N ILE A 211 -16.53 -1.24 16.70
CA ILE A 211 -15.55 -0.37 16.02
C ILE A 211 -14.57 0.19 17.06
N GLY A 212 -13.39 -0.42 17.13
CA GLY A 212 -12.28 0.00 17.99
C GLY A 212 -11.54 1.25 17.48
N ASN A 213 -10.48 1.61 18.19
CA ASN A 213 -9.58 2.68 17.78
C ASN A 213 -8.51 2.22 16.78
N ASP A 214 -8.45 0.93 16.54
CA ASP A 214 -7.52 0.25 15.63
C ASP A 214 -8.01 0.19 14.19
N VAL A 215 -9.22 0.69 13.93
CA VAL A 215 -9.84 0.70 12.61
C VAL A 215 -10.07 2.11 12.07
N LEU A 216 -10.18 2.19 10.75
CA LEU A 216 -10.64 3.35 9.98
C LEU A 216 -11.91 2.96 9.22
N CYS A 217 -12.76 3.93 9.00
CA CYS A 217 -13.93 3.77 8.17
C CYS A 217 -13.84 4.66 6.93
N ALA A 218 -14.23 4.11 5.78
CA ALA A 218 -14.33 4.90 4.56
C ALA A 218 -15.56 4.48 3.75
N ARG A 219 -16.11 5.42 2.98
CA ARG A 219 -17.31 5.24 2.16
C ARG A 219 -17.00 5.52 0.71
N SER A 220 -17.48 4.64 -0.18
CA SER A 220 -17.39 4.88 -1.62
C SER A 220 -18.12 6.16 -2.01
N GLU A 221 -17.49 6.96 -2.83
CA GLU A 221 -18.04 8.24 -3.31
C GLU A 221 -19.18 8.04 -4.32
N TRP A 222 -19.12 6.95 -5.07
CA TRP A 222 -19.99 6.71 -6.22
C TRP A 222 -21.05 5.64 -5.97
N GLY A 223 -21.17 5.13 -4.73
CA GLY A 223 -22.07 4.01 -4.42
C GLY A 223 -21.62 2.69 -5.06
N LEU A 224 -20.38 2.65 -5.58
CA LEU A 224 -19.71 1.42 -5.94
C LEU A 224 -19.25 0.74 -4.65
N ASP A 225 -19.53 -0.53 -4.55
CA ASP A 225 -19.25 -1.25 -3.32
C ASP A 225 -17.77 -1.53 -3.13
N THR A 226 -17.26 -1.12 -1.98
CA THR A 226 -15.96 -1.57 -1.50
C THR A 226 -15.98 -3.05 -1.05
N CYS A 227 -17.14 -3.68 -1.01
CA CYS A 227 -17.29 -5.10 -0.68
C CYS A 227 -16.67 -6.05 -1.67
N GLN A 228 -16.42 -5.56 -2.85
CA GLN A 228 -15.89 -6.39 -3.92
C GLN A 228 -14.40 -6.17 -4.12
N VAL A 229 -13.84 -5.28 -3.30
CA VAL A 229 -12.41 -5.16 -3.18
C VAL A 229 -11.93 -6.21 -2.21
N ASP A 230 -10.96 -6.97 -2.64
CA ASP A 230 -10.46 -8.14 -1.93
C ASP A 230 -9.96 -7.80 -0.52
N SER A 231 -10.31 -8.65 0.43
CA SER A 231 -9.77 -8.63 1.79
C SER A 231 -8.24 -8.55 1.77
N GLY A 232 -7.67 -7.77 2.67
CA GLY A 232 -6.23 -7.56 2.75
C GLY A 232 -5.68 -6.50 1.80
N SER A 233 -6.49 -5.98 0.88
CA SER A 233 -6.11 -4.90 -0.03
C SER A 233 -5.73 -3.62 0.69
N SER A 234 -4.94 -2.80 0.01
CA SER A 234 -4.49 -1.52 0.53
C SER A 234 -5.55 -0.42 0.38
N LEU A 235 -5.78 0.35 1.47
CA LEU A 235 -6.41 1.66 1.44
C LEU A 235 -5.33 2.71 1.41
N VAL A 236 -5.18 3.41 0.28
CA VAL A 236 -4.10 4.39 0.06
C VAL A 236 -4.63 5.79 -0.17
N CYS A 237 -3.93 6.79 0.36
CA CYS A 237 -4.19 8.20 0.08
C CYS A 237 -2.93 8.84 -0.48
N GLN A 238 -3.10 9.78 -1.41
CA GLN A 238 -1.98 10.52 -1.96
C GLN A 238 -1.71 11.77 -1.13
N MET A 239 -0.46 11.94 -0.71
CA MET A 239 0.02 13.11 0.01
C MET A 239 1.33 13.58 -0.62
N ASN A 240 1.38 14.84 -1.06
CA ASN A 240 2.57 15.42 -1.70
C ASN A 240 3.16 14.50 -2.79
N LYS A 241 2.30 13.99 -3.68
CA LYS A 241 2.64 13.04 -4.76
C LYS A 241 3.10 11.65 -4.30
N THR A 242 3.13 11.38 -3.00
CA THR A 242 3.50 10.07 -2.43
C THR A 242 2.24 9.32 -1.98
N TRP A 243 2.16 8.04 -2.32
CA TRP A 243 1.08 7.18 -1.88
C TRP A 243 1.40 6.54 -0.53
N ILE A 244 0.48 6.69 0.41
CA ILE A 244 0.62 6.18 1.77
C ILE A 244 -0.54 5.23 2.05
N GLN A 245 -0.23 4.01 2.44
CA GLN A 245 -1.24 3.04 2.86
C GLN A 245 -1.64 3.33 4.30
N ILE A 246 -2.85 3.83 4.49
CA ILE A 246 -3.41 4.19 5.79
C ILE A 246 -4.26 3.09 6.40
N GLY A 247 -4.64 2.09 5.61
CA GLY A 247 -5.46 0.97 6.07
C GLY A 247 -5.30 -0.29 5.24
N VAL A 248 -5.79 -1.40 5.81
CA VAL A 248 -5.92 -2.72 5.19
C VAL A 248 -7.40 -3.06 5.16
N VAL A 249 -7.93 -3.50 4.02
CA VAL A 249 -9.33 -3.93 3.89
C VAL A 249 -9.58 -5.10 4.84
N SER A 250 -10.48 -4.91 5.79
CA SER A 250 -10.81 -5.92 6.78
C SER A 250 -12.21 -6.47 6.56
N TRP A 251 -13.23 -5.64 6.68
CA TRP A 251 -14.60 -6.10 6.69
C TRP A 251 -15.60 -5.06 6.20
N SER A 252 -16.76 -5.53 5.68
CA SER A 252 -17.93 -4.70 5.44
C SER A 252 -19.22 -5.49 5.63
N PHE A 253 -20.26 -4.84 6.12
CA PHE A 253 -21.51 -5.52 6.48
C PHE A 253 -22.33 -6.01 5.28
N SER A 254 -22.31 -5.32 4.18
CA SER A 254 -23.15 -5.65 3.04
C SER A 254 -22.70 -4.91 1.79
N CYS A 255 -22.59 -5.63 0.72
CA CYS A 255 -22.29 -5.07 -0.60
C CYS A 255 -23.46 -4.21 -1.09
N GLY A 256 -23.23 -2.95 -1.47
CA GLY A 256 -24.21 -2.05 -2.07
C GLY A 256 -25.11 -1.28 -1.11
N ARG A 257 -24.86 -1.31 0.15
CA ARG A 257 -25.62 -0.49 1.10
C ARG A 257 -24.87 0.80 1.43
N ARG A 258 -25.23 1.90 0.79
CA ARG A 258 -24.65 3.25 0.99
C ARG A 258 -24.57 3.72 2.44
N HIS A 259 -25.26 3.04 3.36
CA HIS A 259 -25.35 3.44 4.77
C HIS A 259 -24.27 2.85 5.66
N PHE A 260 -23.56 1.82 5.20
CA PHE A 260 -22.52 1.14 5.97
C PHE A 260 -21.15 1.38 5.33
N PRO A 261 -20.27 2.17 5.97
CA PRO A 261 -18.90 2.34 5.51
C PRO A 261 -18.11 1.03 5.55
N GLY A 262 -17.15 0.84 4.65
CA GLY A 262 -16.16 -0.22 4.78
C GLY A 262 -15.29 0.00 6.01
N ILE A 263 -14.84 -1.09 6.62
CA ILE A 263 -13.96 -1.12 7.78
C ILE A 263 -12.57 -1.56 7.35
N TYR A 264 -11.58 -0.81 7.78
CA TYR A 264 -10.18 -0.99 7.44
C TYR A 264 -9.33 -1.00 8.70
N THR A 265 -8.43 -1.94 8.83
CA THR A 265 -7.45 -1.93 9.93
C THR A 265 -6.47 -0.76 9.72
N SER A 266 -6.34 0.11 10.72
CA SER A 266 -5.51 1.33 10.63
C SER A 266 -4.02 1.00 10.71
N THR A 267 -3.27 1.19 9.63
CA THR A 267 -1.82 0.90 9.61
C THR A 267 -1.03 1.76 10.61
N ALA A 268 -1.46 3.01 10.84
CA ALA A 268 -0.81 3.89 11.81
C ALA A 268 -0.83 3.33 13.25
N ARG A 269 -1.85 2.57 13.61
CA ARG A 269 -1.97 1.95 14.94
C ARG A 269 -1.01 0.78 15.14
N PHE A 270 -0.62 0.15 14.05
CA PHE A 270 0.26 -1.02 14.07
C PHE A 270 1.70 -0.71 13.68
N THR A 271 2.06 0.57 13.52
CA THR A 271 3.41 1.01 13.17
C THR A 271 4.49 0.40 14.06
N GLN A 272 4.28 0.39 15.38
CA GLN A 272 5.23 -0.18 16.32
C GLN A 272 5.36 -1.70 16.16
N TRP A 273 4.24 -2.40 16.03
CA TRP A 273 4.25 -3.84 15.78
C TRP A 273 4.94 -4.18 14.45
N ILE A 274 4.65 -3.44 13.38
CA ILE A 274 5.33 -3.62 12.09
C ILE A 274 6.83 -3.39 12.24
N SER A 275 7.26 -2.36 12.99
CA SER A 275 8.69 -2.07 13.21
C SER A 275 9.42 -3.17 13.96
N THR A 276 8.75 -3.91 14.85
CA THR A 276 9.38 -5.05 15.57
C THR A 276 9.58 -6.26 14.67
N GLU A 277 8.73 -6.42 13.65
CA GLU A 277 8.78 -7.58 12.75
C GLU A 277 9.64 -7.32 11.49
N VAL A 278 9.66 -6.08 11.03
CA VAL A 278 10.34 -5.66 9.79
C VAL A 278 11.47 -4.70 10.14
N ALA A 279 12.71 -5.19 10.11
CA ALA A 279 13.87 -4.33 10.28
C ALA A 279 13.94 -3.28 9.16
N ASP A 280 14.50 -2.11 9.46
CA ASP A 280 14.75 -0.99 8.54
C ASP A 280 13.48 -0.39 7.90
N MET A 281 12.30 -0.66 8.44
CA MET A 281 11.05 -0.08 7.98
C MET A 281 11.01 1.43 8.22
N ARG A 282 10.69 2.20 7.18
CA ARG A 282 10.54 3.66 7.24
C ARG A 282 9.08 4.06 7.22
N PHE A 283 8.72 4.99 8.10
CA PHE A 283 7.36 5.51 8.22
C PHE A 283 7.33 7.01 7.91
N ILE A 284 6.31 7.44 7.17
CA ILE A 284 6.17 8.83 6.75
C ILE A 284 5.33 9.61 7.77
N SER A 285 5.86 10.77 8.20
CA SER A 285 5.12 11.76 8.97
C SER A 285 4.38 12.74 8.04
N ARG A 286 3.35 13.41 8.56
CA ARG A 286 2.62 14.48 7.84
C ARG A 286 3.51 15.68 7.49
N ALA A 287 4.53 15.95 8.28
CA ALA A 287 5.59 16.87 7.92
C ALA A 287 6.35 16.21 6.77
N GLY A 288 6.23 16.78 5.58
CA GLY A 288 7.06 16.41 4.44
C GLY A 288 8.52 16.36 4.88
N PRO A 289 9.41 15.70 4.14
CA PRO A 289 10.81 15.72 4.46
C PRO A 289 11.23 17.19 4.56
N ALA A 290 11.55 17.62 5.78
CA ALA A 290 12.43 18.76 5.91
C ALA A 290 13.71 18.30 5.24
N PHE A 291 13.89 18.67 3.98
CA PHE A 291 15.20 18.69 3.37
C PHE A 291 15.99 19.69 4.20
N LEU A 292 16.62 19.21 5.27
CA LEU A 292 17.78 19.85 5.81
C LEU A 292 18.82 19.77 4.68
N CYS A 293 18.80 20.76 3.80
CA CYS A 293 20.01 21.08 3.05
C CYS A 293 21.13 21.11 4.09
N PRO A 294 22.19 20.32 3.96
CA PRO A 294 23.40 20.55 4.73
C PRO A 294 23.86 21.95 4.31
N VAL A 295 23.56 22.94 5.14
CA VAL A 295 24.21 24.23 5.07
C VAL A 295 25.66 23.91 5.40
N PHE A 296 26.48 23.79 4.39
CA PHE A 296 27.92 23.83 4.54
C PHE A 296 28.24 25.20 5.15
N LEU A 297 28.40 25.23 6.48
CA LEU A 297 29.09 26.29 7.19
C LEU A 297 30.55 26.25 6.72
N THR A 298 30.84 26.87 5.58
CA THR A 298 32.20 27.29 5.27
C THR A 298 32.53 28.36 6.29
N GLY A 299 33.20 27.95 7.35
CA GLY A 299 33.81 28.85 8.31
C GLY A 299 34.88 29.66 7.60
N TYR A 300 34.59 30.90 7.32
CA TYR A 300 35.63 31.89 7.03
C TYR A 300 36.38 32.13 8.33
N ILE A 301 37.55 31.52 8.45
CA ILE A 301 38.58 31.91 9.42
C ILE A 301 39.15 33.24 8.92
N LEU A 302 38.64 34.33 9.45
CA LEU A 302 39.30 35.63 9.35
C LEU A 302 40.54 35.61 10.24
N LEU A 303 41.68 35.36 9.66
CA LEU A 303 42.98 35.68 10.24
C LEU A 303 43.10 37.22 10.35
N GLY A 304 42.74 37.73 11.53
CA GLY A 304 43.04 39.11 11.89
C GLY A 304 44.53 39.27 12.15
N SER A 305 45.23 39.93 11.23
CA SER A 305 46.58 40.35 11.38
C SER A 305 46.72 41.36 12.53
N LEU A 306 47.51 41.01 13.55
CA LEU A 306 48.04 41.92 14.55
C LEU A 306 49.00 42.88 13.84
N GLY A 307 48.56 44.10 13.61
CA GLY A 307 49.42 45.23 13.23
C GLY A 307 49.81 46.00 14.49
N SER A 308 51.07 45.92 14.82
CA SER A 308 51.73 46.74 15.83
C SER A 308 51.68 48.20 15.44
N LEU A 309 51.28 49.11 16.32
CA LEU A 309 51.69 50.52 16.23
C LEU A 309 52.10 51.00 17.58
N TRP A 310 53.40 51.34 17.66
CA TRP A 310 54.07 52.14 18.64
C TRP A 310 53.74 53.62 18.45
N LEU A 311 53.90 54.38 19.49
CA LEU A 311 54.04 55.84 19.63
C LEU A 311 52.77 56.56 20.12
N LEU A 312 52.77 57.07 21.25
CA LEU A 312 53.28 58.08 22.15
C LEU A 312 52.43 58.08 23.42
#